data_de214c7f3131465b6975f44b12466ed1
#
_entry.id   de214c7f3131465b6975f44b12466ed1
#
_cell.length_a   1.000
_cell.length_b   1.000
_cell.length_c   1.000
_cell.angle_alpha   90.00
_cell.angle_beta   90.00
_cell.angle_gamma   90.00
#
_symmetry.space_group_name_H-M   'P 1'
#
loop_
_entity.id
_entity.type
_entity.pdbx_description
1 polymer ?
#
loop_
_entity_poly.entity_id
_entity_poly.type
_entity_poly.pdbx_seq_one_letter_code
_entity_poly.pdbx_strand_id
1 'polypeptide(L)'
;MSQENVEVARRWAELFNERSDVAEFLSLLDPEVELQTPGGPRLRGHDQARDWFEAGFENVQTRIVPDRFVAEGDIVVGLGKIEVRWIESGDIAHEGESAGAFWFRDGKIIRWQPFETHAAALEAVGLSE
;
A
#
# COMPACT_ATOMS: atom_id res chain seq x y z
N MET A 1 -6.19 0.77 17.51
CA MET A 1 -6.42 -0.66 17.79
C MET A 1 -6.10 -1.47 16.55
N SER A 2 -5.56 -2.67 16.74
CA SER A 2 -5.10 -3.50 15.62
C SER A 2 -6.18 -3.80 14.59
N GLN A 3 -7.40 -4.16 15.05
CA GLN A 3 -8.49 -4.47 14.13
C GLN A 3 -8.87 -3.27 13.27
N GLU A 4 -8.93 -2.11 13.86
CA GLU A 4 -9.27 -0.90 13.14
C GLU A 4 -8.17 -0.54 12.14
N ASN A 5 -6.91 -0.72 12.52
CA ASN A 5 -5.78 -0.48 11.64
C ASN A 5 -5.78 -1.45 10.46
N VAL A 6 -6.12 -2.72 10.70
CA VAL A 6 -6.24 -3.71 9.62
C VAL A 6 -7.30 -3.28 8.61
N GLU A 7 -8.44 -2.78 9.09
CA GLU A 7 -9.49 -2.32 8.19
C GLU A 7 -9.05 -1.12 7.36
N VAL A 8 -8.29 -0.20 7.95
CA VAL A 8 -7.72 0.93 7.21
C VAL A 8 -6.75 0.44 6.13
N ALA A 9 -5.87 -0.50 6.47
CA ALA A 9 -4.92 -1.06 5.51
C ALA A 9 -5.66 -1.77 4.36
N ARG A 10 -6.72 -2.50 4.67
CA ARG A 10 -7.54 -3.17 3.65
C ARG A 10 -8.20 -2.16 2.73
N ARG A 11 -8.77 -1.10 3.29
CA ARG A 11 -9.42 -0.05 2.50
C ARG A 11 -8.41 0.68 1.63
N TRP A 12 -7.19 0.90 2.14
CA TRP A 12 -6.11 1.50 1.37
C TRP A 12 -5.84 0.69 0.09
N ALA A 13 -5.76 -0.64 0.22
CA ALA A 13 -5.52 -1.50 -0.94
C ALA A 13 -6.65 -1.41 -1.96
N GLU A 14 -7.90 -1.37 -1.49
CA GLU A 14 -9.06 -1.24 -2.38
C GLU A 14 -9.02 0.08 -3.14
N LEU A 15 -8.75 1.18 -2.45
CA LEU A 15 -8.66 2.49 -3.08
C LEU A 15 -7.49 2.58 -4.05
N PHE A 16 -6.37 1.97 -3.69
CA PHE A 16 -5.21 1.90 -4.58
C PHE A 16 -5.57 1.21 -5.88
N ASN A 17 -6.28 0.09 -5.82
CA ASN A 17 -6.67 -0.65 -7.01
C ASN A 17 -7.65 0.13 -7.88
N GLU A 18 -8.60 0.82 -7.28
CA GLU A 18 -9.63 1.56 -8.00
C GLU A 18 -9.16 2.91 -8.51
N ARG A 19 -8.29 3.57 -7.77
CA ARG A 19 -7.77 4.91 -8.11
C ARG A 19 -8.87 5.95 -8.34
N SER A 20 -10.00 5.82 -7.64
CA SER A 20 -11.17 6.64 -7.94
C SER A 20 -11.55 7.68 -6.89
N ASP A 21 -11.23 7.47 -5.63
CA ASP A 21 -11.66 8.36 -4.56
C ASP A 21 -10.46 8.91 -3.79
N VAL A 22 -9.88 9.98 -4.34
CA VAL A 22 -8.69 10.57 -3.75
C VAL A 22 -8.98 11.17 -2.36
N ALA A 23 -10.18 11.70 -2.15
CA ALA A 23 -10.54 12.28 -0.87
C ALA A 23 -10.56 11.22 0.23
N GLU A 24 -11.15 10.07 -0.06
CA GLU A 24 -11.14 8.98 0.91
C GLU A 24 -9.73 8.44 1.13
N PHE A 25 -8.95 8.29 0.06
CA PHE A 25 -7.55 7.85 0.15
C PHE A 25 -6.77 8.75 1.12
N LEU A 26 -6.86 10.07 0.94
CA LEU A 26 -6.15 11.01 1.80
C LEU A 26 -6.67 10.99 3.24
N SER A 27 -7.96 10.68 3.43
CA SER A 27 -8.53 10.62 4.77
C SER A 27 -7.94 9.49 5.62
N LEU A 28 -7.34 8.48 4.99
CA LEU A 28 -6.68 7.39 5.70
C LEU A 28 -5.27 7.75 6.16
N LEU A 29 -4.72 8.85 5.65
CA LEU A 29 -3.33 9.22 5.83
C LEU A 29 -3.18 10.35 6.84
N ASP A 30 -2.15 10.24 7.70
CA ASP A 30 -1.75 11.33 8.57
C ASP A 30 -1.24 12.48 7.70
N PRO A 31 -1.42 13.75 8.14
CA PRO A 31 -0.90 14.89 7.36
C PRO A 31 0.60 14.84 7.11
N GLU A 32 1.35 14.12 7.95
CA GLU A 32 2.80 13.97 7.82
C GLU A 32 3.21 12.63 7.22
N VAL A 33 2.30 11.95 6.52
CA VAL A 33 2.53 10.62 5.98
C VAL A 33 3.77 10.56 5.09
N GLU A 34 4.48 9.41 5.16
CA GLU A 34 5.58 9.10 4.26
C GLU A 34 5.21 7.85 3.46
N LEU A 35 5.31 7.96 2.15
CA LEU A 35 5.05 6.84 1.25
C LEU A 35 6.32 6.52 0.48
N GLN A 36 6.78 5.27 0.58
CA GLN A 36 7.92 4.81 -0.20
C GLN A 36 7.39 4.21 -1.50
N THR A 37 7.59 4.89 -2.62
CA THR A 37 7.13 4.36 -3.90
C THR A 37 8.08 3.26 -4.37
N PRO A 38 7.56 2.23 -5.06
CA PRO A 38 8.41 1.14 -5.57
C PRO A 38 9.44 1.66 -6.57
N GLY A 39 10.73 1.55 -6.23
CA GLY A 39 11.81 1.99 -7.10
C GLY A 39 11.90 3.48 -7.34
N GLY A 40 11.13 4.28 -6.60
CA GLY A 40 11.06 5.72 -6.80
C GLY A 40 11.31 6.51 -5.53
N PRO A 41 10.96 7.79 -5.55
CA PRO A 41 11.22 8.67 -4.41
C PRO A 41 10.29 8.38 -3.23
N ARG A 42 10.72 8.86 -2.07
CA ARG A 42 9.87 8.87 -0.89
C ARG A 42 9.02 10.13 -0.93
N LEU A 43 7.71 9.95 -0.80
CA LEU A 43 6.76 11.06 -0.81
C LEU A 43 6.42 11.46 0.63
N ARG A 44 6.11 12.74 0.83
CA ARG A 44 5.72 13.27 2.12
C ARG A 44 4.50 14.15 2.01
N GLY A 45 3.54 13.92 2.92
CA GLY A 45 2.38 14.76 3.07
C GLY A 45 1.29 14.50 2.04
N HIS A 46 0.14 15.15 2.26
CA HIS A 46 -1.05 14.92 1.46
C HIS A 46 -0.89 15.38 0.01
N ASP A 47 -0.18 16.50 -0.23
CA ASP A 47 -0.06 17.01 -1.61
C ASP A 47 0.70 16.03 -2.50
N GLN A 48 1.84 15.52 -2.02
CA GLN A 48 2.62 14.57 -2.79
C GLN A 48 1.88 13.23 -2.92
N ALA A 49 1.21 12.79 -1.85
CA ALA A 49 0.42 11.57 -1.89
C ALA A 49 -0.72 11.67 -2.90
N ARG A 50 -1.39 12.82 -2.96
CA ARG A 50 -2.46 13.07 -3.92
C ARG A 50 -1.95 12.98 -5.35
N ASP A 51 -0.84 13.66 -5.63
CA ASP A 51 -0.28 13.68 -6.98
C ASP A 51 0.09 12.28 -7.44
N TRP A 52 0.71 11.49 -6.56
CA TRP A 52 1.06 10.11 -6.86
C TRP A 52 -0.17 9.24 -7.12
N PHE A 53 -1.18 9.38 -6.27
CA PHE A 53 -2.41 8.60 -6.39
C PHE A 53 -3.16 8.93 -7.69
N GLU A 54 -3.25 10.21 -8.03
CA GLU A 54 -3.96 10.65 -9.23
C GLU A 54 -3.19 10.35 -10.51
N ALA A 55 -1.87 10.36 -10.46
CA ALA A 55 -1.06 10.08 -11.65
C ALA A 55 -1.22 8.64 -12.14
N GLY A 56 -1.34 7.70 -11.21
CA GLY A 56 -1.40 6.29 -11.60
C GLY A 56 -0.12 5.83 -12.27
N PHE A 57 -0.25 4.81 -13.10
CA PHE A 57 0.86 4.29 -13.89
C PHE A 57 0.51 4.44 -15.37
N GLU A 58 1.45 4.95 -16.14
CA GLU A 58 1.19 5.37 -17.51
C GLU A 58 0.77 4.25 -18.45
N ASN A 59 1.46 3.14 -18.41
CA ASN A 59 1.25 2.05 -19.40
C ASN A 59 0.70 0.78 -18.79
N VAL A 60 0.56 0.73 -17.48
CA VAL A 60 0.16 -0.50 -16.79
C VAL A 60 -0.92 -0.22 -15.76
N GLN A 61 -1.69 -1.25 -15.48
CA GLN A 61 -2.64 -1.24 -14.38
C GLN A 61 -2.13 -2.22 -13.33
N THR A 62 -1.98 -1.73 -12.11
CA THR A 62 -1.47 -2.51 -10.99
C THR A 62 -2.61 -2.86 -10.06
N ARG A 63 -2.70 -4.13 -9.69
CA ARG A 63 -3.70 -4.61 -8.75
C ARG A 63 -3.03 -5.35 -7.61
N ILE A 64 -3.34 -4.95 -6.38
CA ILE A 64 -2.86 -5.60 -5.17
C ILE A 64 -4.00 -6.45 -4.61
N VAL A 65 -3.71 -7.72 -4.33
CA VAL A 65 -4.69 -8.66 -3.79
C VAL A 65 -4.18 -9.16 -2.44
N PRO A 66 -4.62 -8.54 -1.34
CA PRO A 66 -4.20 -9.00 -0.01
C PRO A 66 -4.82 -10.35 0.30
N ASP A 67 -4.02 -11.29 0.81
CA ASP A 67 -4.51 -12.58 1.28
C ASP A 67 -4.77 -12.56 2.77
N ARG A 68 -3.89 -11.88 3.53
CA ARG A 68 -4.04 -11.78 4.98
C ARG A 68 -3.24 -10.60 5.52
N PHE A 69 -3.53 -10.25 6.75
CA PHE A 69 -2.83 -9.17 7.45
C PHE A 69 -2.26 -9.69 8.76
N VAL A 70 -1.06 -9.23 9.09
CA VAL A 70 -0.42 -9.50 10.37
C VAL A 70 -0.31 -8.16 11.09
N ALA A 71 -0.83 -8.06 12.30
CA ALA A 71 -0.83 -6.81 13.03
C ALA A 71 -0.18 -6.98 14.40
N GLU A 72 0.63 -6.01 14.78
CA GLU A 72 1.24 -5.96 16.10
C GLU A 72 1.47 -4.50 16.47
N GLY A 73 0.86 -4.07 17.58
CA GLY A 73 0.94 -2.67 18.00
C GLY A 73 0.38 -1.76 16.93
N ASP A 74 1.16 -0.78 16.53
CA ASP A 74 0.76 0.20 15.52
C ASP A 74 1.23 -0.15 14.12
N ILE A 75 1.63 -1.40 13.90
CA ILE A 75 2.13 -1.87 12.61
C ILE A 75 1.18 -2.92 12.05
N VAL A 76 0.85 -2.78 10.77
CA VAL A 76 0.08 -3.79 10.03
C VAL A 76 0.87 -4.15 8.78
N VAL A 77 1.03 -5.45 8.53
CA VAL A 77 1.64 -5.94 7.29
C VAL A 77 0.59 -6.66 6.48
N GLY A 78 0.34 -6.20 5.28
CA GLY A 78 -0.52 -6.89 4.33
C GLY A 78 0.31 -7.83 3.48
N LEU A 79 -0.09 -9.10 3.43
CA LEU A 79 0.61 -10.14 2.68
C LEU A 79 -0.30 -10.63 1.58
N GLY A 80 0.17 -10.61 0.36
CA GLY A 80 -0.67 -10.99 -0.77
C GLY A 80 0.12 -11.10 -2.07
N LYS A 81 -0.54 -10.69 -3.13
CA LYS A 81 -0.01 -10.77 -4.49
C LYS A 81 -0.17 -9.45 -5.20
N ILE A 82 0.67 -9.24 -6.21
CA ILE A 82 0.55 -8.12 -7.11
C ILE A 82 0.38 -8.65 -8.53
N GLU A 83 -0.48 -8.00 -9.30
CA GLU A 83 -0.67 -8.29 -10.71
C GLU A 83 -0.54 -6.98 -11.47
N VAL A 84 0.35 -6.96 -12.46
CA VAL A 84 0.55 -5.78 -13.31
C VAL A 84 0.21 -6.19 -14.73
N ARG A 85 -0.71 -5.46 -15.36
CA ARG A 85 -1.11 -5.73 -16.74
C ARG A 85 -0.83 -4.53 -17.62
N TRP A 86 -0.48 -4.81 -18.87
CA TRP A 86 -0.36 -3.77 -19.88
C TRP A 86 -1.76 -3.27 -20.21
N ILE A 87 -1.96 -1.95 -20.17
CA ILE A 87 -3.27 -1.36 -20.48
C ILE A 87 -3.67 -1.66 -21.90
N GLU A 88 -2.73 -1.54 -22.84
CA GLU A 88 -3.00 -1.70 -24.26
C GLU A 88 -3.47 -3.10 -24.62
N SER A 89 -2.82 -4.13 -24.15
CA SER A 89 -3.11 -5.51 -24.53
C SER A 89 -3.91 -6.29 -23.50
N GLY A 90 -3.90 -5.85 -22.24
CA GLY A 90 -4.48 -6.62 -21.16
C GLY A 90 -3.63 -7.79 -20.71
N ASP A 91 -2.47 -7.98 -21.31
CA ASP A 91 -1.58 -9.09 -20.97
C ASP A 91 -0.86 -8.82 -19.64
N ILE A 92 -0.51 -9.90 -18.95
CA ILE A 92 0.23 -9.79 -17.70
C ILE A 92 1.66 -9.37 -17.99
N ALA A 93 2.09 -8.24 -17.39
CA ALA A 93 3.46 -7.77 -17.48
C ALA A 93 4.29 -8.35 -16.33
N HIS A 94 3.65 -8.52 -15.15
CA HIS A 94 4.31 -9.05 -13.97
C HIS A 94 3.24 -9.54 -13.00
N GLU A 95 3.52 -10.65 -12.34
CA GLU A 95 2.71 -11.07 -11.19
C GLU A 95 3.57 -11.84 -10.22
N GLY A 96 3.22 -11.78 -8.96
CA GLY A 96 3.98 -12.48 -7.96
C GLY A 96 3.59 -12.05 -6.56
N GLU A 97 4.45 -12.45 -5.64
CA GLU A 97 4.29 -12.12 -4.24
C GLU A 97 4.45 -10.62 -4.01
N SER A 98 3.68 -10.07 -3.09
CA SER A 98 3.76 -8.68 -2.74
C SER A 98 3.35 -8.48 -1.29
N ALA A 99 3.92 -7.48 -0.63
CA ALA A 99 3.56 -7.13 0.72
C ALA A 99 3.69 -5.62 0.92
N GLY A 100 2.95 -5.11 1.91
CA GLY A 100 3.05 -3.72 2.28
C GLY A 100 3.02 -3.58 3.79
N ALA A 101 3.90 -2.76 4.32
CA ALA A 101 3.92 -2.46 5.74
C ALA A 101 3.33 -1.08 5.97
N PHE A 102 2.47 -0.98 6.98
CA PHE A 102 1.78 0.26 7.34
C PHE A 102 2.07 0.57 8.79
N TRP A 103 2.55 1.77 9.06
CA TRP A 103 2.74 2.27 10.42
C TRP A 103 1.63 3.27 10.70
N PHE A 104 1.03 3.17 11.88
CA PHE A 104 -0.13 3.98 12.25
C PHE A 104 0.16 4.91 13.41
N ARG A 105 -0.51 6.06 13.40
CA ARG A 105 -0.53 7.01 14.50
C ARG A 105 -1.95 7.55 14.60
N ASP A 106 -2.57 7.35 15.78
CA ASP A 106 -3.95 7.79 16.02
C ASP A 106 -4.94 7.31 14.96
N GLY A 107 -4.78 6.08 14.52
CA GLY A 107 -5.69 5.46 13.56
C GLY A 107 -5.46 5.84 12.11
N LYS A 108 -4.41 6.62 11.82
CA LYS A 108 -4.07 7.02 10.46
C LYS A 108 -2.71 6.50 10.06
N ILE A 109 -2.53 6.26 8.76
CA ILE A 109 -1.27 5.77 8.23
C ILE A 109 -0.26 6.89 8.27
N ILE A 110 0.83 6.70 9.02
CA ILE A 110 1.92 7.67 9.09
C ILE A 110 3.08 7.29 8.16
N ARG A 111 3.15 6.02 7.78
CA ARG A 111 4.17 5.53 6.86
C ARG A 111 3.70 4.27 6.16
N TRP A 112 4.03 4.14 4.88
CA TRP A 112 3.78 2.93 4.10
C TRP A 112 5.02 2.58 3.31
N GLN A 113 5.33 1.28 3.24
CA GLN A 113 6.46 0.80 2.45
C GLN A 113 6.11 -0.56 1.82
N PRO A 114 6.26 -0.68 0.49
CA PRO A 114 6.04 -1.95 -0.20
C PRO A 114 7.28 -2.83 -0.15
N PHE A 115 7.07 -4.15 -0.29
CA PHE A 115 8.13 -5.14 -0.34
C PHE A 115 7.81 -6.18 -1.41
N GLU A 116 8.83 -6.75 -2.01
CA GLU A 116 8.65 -7.75 -3.06
C GLU A 116 8.31 -9.12 -2.53
N THR A 117 8.63 -9.43 -1.28
CA THR A 117 8.33 -10.72 -0.66
C THR A 117 7.72 -10.55 0.71
N HIS A 118 6.95 -11.56 1.12
CA HIS A 118 6.38 -11.58 2.46
C HIS A 118 7.49 -11.60 3.53
N ALA A 119 8.52 -12.41 3.30
CA ALA A 119 9.63 -12.52 4.24
C ALA A 119 10.33 -11.18 4.45
N ALA A 120 10.56 -10.43 3.37
CA ALA A 120 11.22 -9.12 3.47
C ALA A 120 10.40 -8.13 4.30
N ALA A 121 9.07 -8.13 4.10
CA ALA A 121 8.19 -7.24 4.84
C ALA A 121 8.18 -7.58 6.33
N LEU A 122 8.01 -8.85 6.65
CA LEU A 122 7.98 -9.30 8.04
C LEU A 122 9.30 -9.05 8.74
N GLU A 123 10.41 -9.32 8.07
CA GLU A 123 11.73 -9.06 8.63
C GLU A 123 11.95 -7.57 8.91
N ALA A 124 11.50 -6.70 8.00
CA ALA A 124 11.70 -5.26 8.14
C ALA A 124 10.99 -4.69 9.37
N VAL A 125 9.88 -5.30 9.79
CA VAL A 125 9.14 -4.83 10.96
C VAL A 125 9.38 -5.70 12.22
N GLY A 126 10.28 -6.68 12.11
CA GLY A 126 10.63 -7.54 13.24
C GLY A 126 9.61 -8.60 13.59
N LEU A 127 8.78 -8.99 12.63
CA LEU A 127 7.75 -10.02 12.83
C LEU A 127 8.14 -11.31 12.13
N SER A 128 7.50 -12.40 12.53
CA SER A 128 7.64 -13.69 11.86
C SER A 128 6.27 -14.34 11.73
N GLU A 129 6.11 -15.18 10.74
CA GLU A 129 4.87 -15.91 10.55
C GLU A 129 4.70 -17.04 11.54
#